data_63e55682847ea36c3fe6418e9c7e97b8
#
_entry.id   63e55682847ea36c3fe6418e9c7e97b8
#
_cell.length_a   1.000
_cell.length_b   1.000
_cell.length_c   1.000
_cell.angle_alpha   90.00
_cell.angle_beta   90.00
_cell.angle_gamma   90.00
#
_symmetry.space_group_name_H-M   'P 1'
#
loop_
_entity.id
_entity.type
_entity.pdbx_description
1 polymer ?
#
loop_
_entity_poly.entity_id
_entity_poly.type
_entity_poly.pdbx_seq_one_letter_code
_entity_poly.pdbx_strand_id
1 'polypeptide(L)'
;MNAPIDLVRSQLDAGGLLAEAVSRTGGLTAFGDGPYREALDVMCASLIDEAGLSERGAAMMREKLVGQLVNRLVVEDYFRRHPEIADIAIDDPLVIVGLPRTGTTLLQRLLAVDPRFHTAAWWETRYPAPLAGETLAEPAVRIARAQAEVATMIDCIPQILTIHPLDAMLADEEFMLMEHSFVCAMDSYANVPRYTAWLAWQDLTPVYTYLKRMLQFLQWQKARRGVAPATRWLLKTPQHLHALDVLCRVFPRAQVVLTHRDPAQTIPSMASMAHTLWQMYADDPDPLAVGAQWNAGMARAIGAAMAARDALPAGRFLDVRFEDTVSNPLGVAEAVYAFAGMPLDARRRTAMADWMARNGRDKRAAHDYSIARFGFTDAQLARDFAAYRARHLRAAG
;
A
#
# COMPACT_ATOMS: atom_id res chain seq x y z
N MET A 1 -18.72 7.27 -21.11
CA MET A 1 -19.30 8.62 -20.83
C MET A 1 -19.25 8.84 -19.33
N ASN A 2 -18.65 9.96 -18.88
CA ASN A 2 -18.67 10.31 -17.48
C ASN A 2 -20.11 10.42 -16.95
N ALA A 3 -20.34 10.00 -15.71
CA ALA A 3 -21.64 10.15 -15.07
C ALA A 3 -22.01 11.65 -14.90
N PRO A 4 -23.31 11.99 -14.89
CA PRO A 4 -23.73 13.33 -14.53
C PRO A 4 -23.19 13.73 -13.15
N ILE A 5 -22.69 14.94 -13.01
CA ILE A 5 -22.04 15.43 -11.77
C ILE A 5 -22.97 15.35 -10.56
N ASP A 6 -24.27 15.55 -10.73
CA ASP A 6 -25.26 15.47 -9.64
C ASP A 6 -25.42 14.02 -9.14
N LEU A 7 -25.32 13.02 -10.05
CA LEU A 7 -25.33 11.62 -9.67
C LEU A 7 -24.07 11.31 -8.85
N VAL A 8 -22.88 11.71 -9.34
CA VAL A 8 -21.61 11.49 -8.62
C VAL A 8 -21.66 12.15 -7.24
N ARG A 9 -22.17 13.40 -7.18
CA ARG A 9 -22.32 14.14 -5.92
C ARG A 9 -23.25 13.44 -4.95
N SER A 10 -24.38 12.89 -5.40
CA SER A 10 -25.29 12.13 -4.54
C SER A 10 -24.68 10.84 -4.01
N GLN A 11 -23.75 10.22 -4.75
CA GLN A 11 -23.04 9.02 -4.36
C GLN A 11 -21.92 9.30 -3.36
N LEU A 12 -21.22 10.44 -3.47
CA LEU A 12 -19.98 10.74 -2.76
C LEU A 12 -20.12 11.92 -1.78
N ASP A 13 -21.34 12.25 -1.35
CA ASP A 13 -21.54 13.22 -0.25
C ASP A 13 -20.95 12.66 1.05
N ALA A 14 -19.95 13.33 1.61
CA ALA A 14 -19.22 12.86 2.78
C ALA A 14 -20.12 12.65 4.00
N GLY A 15 -21.14 13.51 4.19
CA GLY A 15 -22.14 13.36 5.24
C GLY A 15 -22.98 12.10 5.07
N GLY A 16 -23.41 11.84 3.84
CA GLY A 16 -24.16 10.63 3.49
C GLY A 16 -23.34 9.35 3.66
N LEU A 17 -22.04 9.37 3.30
CA LEU A 17 -21.14 8.22 3.49
C LEU A 17 -20.96 7.88 4.99
N LEU A 18 -20.80 8.90 5.84
CA LEU A 18 -20.69 8.73 7.29
C LEU A 18 -22.00 8.19 7.89
N ALA A 19 -23.14 8.74 7.51
CA ALA A 19 -24.45 8.29 7.97
C ALA A 19 -24.71 6.82 7.59
N GLU A 20 -24.35 6.44 6.38
CA GLU A 20 -24.47 5.05 5.93
C GLU A 20 -23.55 4.10 6.72
N ALA A 21 -22.30 4.49 6.98
CA ALA A 21 -21.39 3.67 7.80
C ALA A 21 -21.94 3.45 9.21
N VAL A 22 -22.51 4.49 9.83
CA VAL A 22 -23.20 4.39 11.12
C VAL A 22 -24.36 3.41 11.04
N SER A 23 -25.20 3.51 10.00
CA SER A 23 -26.32 2.60 9.78
C SER A 23 -25.87 1.15 9.60
N ARG A 24 -24.83 0.91 8.78
CA ARG A 24 -24.30 -0.45 8.51
C ARG A 24 -23.67 -1.11 9.74
N THR A 25 -23.26 -0.32 10.73
CA THR A 25 -22.66 -0.82 11.98
C THR A 25 -23.64 -0.93 13.15
N GLY A 26 -24.94 -0.72 12.89
CA GLY A 26 -25.97 -0.78 13.93
C GLY A 26 -25.88 0.39 14.92
N GLY A 27 -25.36 1.55 14.48
CA GLY A 27 -25.36 2.77 15.28
C GLY A 27 -24.03 3.10 15.97
N LEU A 28 -22.92 2.47 15.60
CA LEU A 28 -21.60 2.92 16.06
C LEU A 28 -21.30 4.32 15.52
N THR A 29 -20.84 5.24 16.37
CA THR A 29 -20.58 6.65 16.00
C THR A 29 -19.17 7.11 16.29
N ALA A 30 -18.36 6.31 17.00
CA ALA A 30 -16.99 6.65 17.36
C ALA A 30 -16.03 6.26 16.23
N PHE A 31 -15.69 7.22 15.37
CA PHE A 31 -14.74 7.02 14.26
C PHE A 31 -13.26 7.11 14.72
N GLY A 32 -12.98 7.38 15.98
CA GLY A 32 -11.63 7.61 16.50
C GLY A 32 -11.04 8.97 16.11
N ASP A 33 -9.80 9.19 16.55
CA ASP A 33 -9.11 10.46 16.38
C ASP A 33 -8.44 10.60 14.99
N GLY A 34 -7.96 11.82 14.70
CA GLY A 34 -7.19 12.16 13.49
C GLY A 34 -7.99 12.95 12.46
N PRO A 35 -7.31 13.36 11.38
CA PRO A 35 -7.86 14.29 10.37
C PRO A 35 -8.80 13.62 9.36
N TYR A 36 -9.31 12.42 9.66
CA TYR A 36 -10.09 11.62 8.70
C TYR A 36 -11.30 12.36 8.12
N ARG A 37 -11.94 13.25 8.90
CA ARG A 37 -13.15 13.98 8.47
C ARG A 37 -12.81 15.01 7.41
N GLU A 38 -11.84 15.88 7.67
CA GLU A 38 -11.36 16.87 6.70
C GLU A 38 -10.81 16.19 5.45
N ALA A 39 -10.02 15.14 5.64
CA ALA A 39 -9.46 14.35 4.53
C ALA A 39 -10.56 13.75 3.63
N LEU A 40 -11.62 13.20 4.23
CA LEU A 40 -12.77 12.66 3.51
C LEU A 40 -13.50 13.76 2.73
N ASP A 41 -13.73 14.92 3.34
CA ASP A 41 -14.41 16.05 2.71
C ASP A 41 -13.63 16.54 1.47
N VAL A 42 -12.31 16.75 1.58
CA VAL A 42 -11.44 17.15 0.47
C VAL A 42 -11.36 16.08 -0.61
N MET A 43 -11.25 14.81 -0.21
CA MET A 43 -11.21 13.67 -1.13
C MET A 43 -12.51 13.56 -1.93
N CYS A 44 -13.67 13.60 -1.27
CA CYS A 44 -14.96 13.55 -1.93
C CYS A 44 -15.15 14.71 -2.91
N ALA A 45 -14.78 15.93 -2.50
CA ALA A 45 -14.86 17.09 -3.38
C ALA A 45 -13.99 16.93 -4.64
N SER A 46 -12.75 16.42 -4.50
CA SER A 46 -11.87 16.15 -5.63
C SER A 46 -12.40 15.02 -6.53
N LEU A 47 -12.91 13.95 -5.96
CA LEU A 47 -13.52 12.84 -6.70
C LEU A 47 -14.76 13.30 -7.51
N ILE A 48 -15.60 14.17 -6.95
CA ILE A 48 -16.79 14.69 -7.61
C ILE A 48 -16.41 15.59 -8.78
N ASP A 49 -15.47 16.51 -8.56
CA ASP A 49 -15.22 17.62 -9.50
C ASP A 49 -14.15 17.28 -10.57
N GLU A 50 -13.22 16.34 -10.27
CA GLU A 50 -11.99 16.17 -11.06
C GLU A 50 -11.81 14.75 -11.64
N ALA A 51 -12.36 13.71 -10.98
CA ALA A 51 -12.02 12.33 -11.29
C ALA A 51 -12.67 11.77 -12.57
N GLY A 52 -13.71 12.43 -13.11
CA GLY A 52 -14.40 11.98 -14.31
C GLY A 52 -15.01 10.59 -14.17
N LEU A 53 -15.55 10.27 -13.01
CA LEU A 53 -16.07 8.93 -12.68
C LEU A 53 -17.22 8.55 -13.61
N SER A 54 -17.25 7.27 -14.01
CA SER A 54 -18.42 6.63 -14.59
C SER A 54 -19.47 6.36 -13.50
N GLU A 55 -20.71 6.07 -13.88
CA GLU A 55 -21.76 5.69 -12.91
C GLU A 55 -21.34 4.49 -12.07
N ARG A 56 -20.81 3.45 -12.72
CA ARG A 56 -20.25 2.28 -12.05
C ARG A 56 -19.07 2.66 -11.14
N GLY A 57 -18.19 3.51 -11.63
CA GLY A 57 -17.00 3.96 -10.87
C GLY A 57 -17.38 4.74 -9.61
N ALA A 58 -18.39 5.62 -9.70
CA ALA A 58 -18.92 6.35 -8.56
C ALA A 58 -19.51 5.39 -7.50
N ALA A 59 -20.30 4.39 -7.93
CA ALA A 59 -20.86 3.38 -7.03
C ALA A 59 -19.76 2.52 -6.37
N MET A 60 -18.75 2.10 -7.12
CA MET A 60 -17.60 1.36 -6.58
C MET A 60 -16.79 2.21 -5.58
N MET A 61 -16.56 3.48 -5.88
CA MET A 61 -15.85 4.40 -4.98
C MET A 61 -16.65 4.61 -3.68
N ARG A 62 -17.98 4.79 -3.80
CA ARG A 62 -18.87 4.85 -2.63
C ARG A 62 -18.70 3.62 -1.73
N GLU A 63 -18.80 2.42 -2.28
CA GLU A 63 -18.65 1.17 -1.52
C GLU A 63 -17.26 1.06 -0.85
N LYS A 64 -16.20 1.48 -1.57
CA LYS A 64 -14.84 1.54 -1.00
C LYS A 64 -14.80 2.46 0.22
N LEU A 65 -15.27 3.70 0.08
CA LEU A 65 -15.21 4.71 1.15
C LEU A 65 -16.11 4.34 2.34
N VAL A 66 -17.34 3.89 2.09
CA VAL A 66 -18.23 3.41 3.15
C VAL A 66 -17.63 2.19 3.85
N GLY A 67 -17.06 1.24 3.11
CA GLY A 67 -16.39 0.08 3.70
C GLY A 67 -15.21 0.46 4.61
N GLN A 68 -14.42 1.47 4.25
CA GLN A 68 -13.34 1.99 5.08
C GLN A 68 -13.87 2.67 6.36
N LEU A 69 -14.97 3.45 6.27
CA LEU A 69 -15.64 4.05 7.43
C LEU A 69 -16.24 3.00 8.36
N VAL A 70 -16.86 1.96 7.83
CA VAL A 70 -17.38 0.82 8.59
C VAL A 70 -16.25 0.12 9.33
N ASN A 71 -15.15 -0.21 8.64
CA ASN A 71 -13.98 -0.82 9.28
C ASN A 71 -13.47 0.07 10.42
N ARG A 72 -13.39 1.38 10.20
CA ARG A 72 -12.93 2.34 11.20
C ARG A 72 -13.81 2.31 12.46
N LEU A 73 -15.13 2.37 12.31
CA LEU A 73 -16.09 2.28 13.42
C LEU A 73 -15.95 0.98 14.21
N VAL A 74 -15.86 -0.14 13.51
CA VAL A 74 -15.73 -1.45 14.16
C VAL A 74 -14.37 -1.60 14.86
N VAL A 75 -13.28 -1.15 14.25
CA VAL A 75 -11.94 -1.16 14.87
C VAL A 75 -11.92 -0.34 16.15
N GLU A 76 -12.46 0.88 16.14
CA GLU A 76 -12.51 1.74 17.32
C GLU A 76 -13.42 1.14 18.43
N ASP A 77 -14.51 0.48 18.06
CA ASP A 77 -15.33 -0.24 19.03
C ASP A 77 -14.57 -1.42 19.67
N TYR A 78 -13.74 -2.13 18.91
CA TYR A 78 -12.85 -3.16 19.46
C TYR A 78 -11.83 -2.57 20.44
N PHE A 79 -11.17 -1.48 20.10
CA PHE A 79 -10.24 -0.81 21.01
C PHE A 79 -10.92 -0.33 22.31
N ARG A 80 -12.15 0.15 22.21
CA ARG A 80 -12.95 0.56 23.38
C ARG A 80 -13.30 -0.63 24.29
N ARG A 81 -13.67 -1.80 23.71
CA ARG A 81 -14.03 -3.00 24.45
C ARG A 81 -12.82 -3.81 24.93
N HIS A 82 -11.69 -3.68 24.24
CA HIS A 82 -10.47 -4.43 24.43
C HIS A 82 -9.26 -3.49 24.51
N PRO A 83 -9.13 -2.71 25.59
CA PRO A 83 -8.05 -1.72 25.72
C PRO A 83 -6.65 -2.35 25.69
N GLU A 84 -6.53 -3.64 26.04
CA GLU A 84 -5.28 -4.40 25.96
C GLU A 84 -4.68 -4.48 24.53
N ILE A 85 -5.46 -4.17 23.49
CA ILE A 85 -4.95 -4.11 22.11
C ILE A 85 -3.90 -3.00 22.00
N ALA A 86 -4.09 -1.88 22.67
CA ALA A 86 -3.18 -0.75 22.62
C ALA A 86 -1.83 -1.04 23.31
N ASP A 87 -1.77 -2.03 24.20
CA ASP A 87 -0.54 -2.43 24.90
C ASP A 87 0.38 -3.32 24.04
N ILE A 88 -0.08 -3.78 22.88
CA ILE A 88 0.74 -4.59 21.99
C ILE A 88 1.88 -3.74 21.42
N ALA A 89 3.12 -4.08 21.79
CA ALA A 89 4.28 -3.36 21.31
C ALA A 89 4.57 -3.69 19.82
N ILE A 90 4.63 -2.65 18.99
CA ILE A 90 5.08 -2.73 17.59
C ILE A 90 6.04 -1.56 17.37
N ASP A 91 7.34 -1.79 17.59
CA ASP A 91 8.34 -0.72 17.56
C ASP A 91 9.45 -0.94 16.54
N ASP A 92 9.64 -2.18 16.08
CA ASP A 92 10.78 -2.63 15.28
C ASP A 92 10.39 -3.34 13.97
N PRO A 93 9.42 -2.87 13.19
CA PRO A 93 9.11 -3.51 11.93
C PRO A 93 10.33 -3.52 11.00
N LEU A 94 10.45 -4.57 10.19
CA LEU A 94 11.30 -4.58 9.01
C LEU A 94 10.47 -4.05 7.84
N VAL A 95 10.92 -2.97 7.21
CA VAL A 95 10.11 -2.24 6.22
C VAL A 95 10.81 -2.24 4.87
N ILE A 96 10.19 -2.82 3.86
CA ILE A 96 10.70 -2.79 2.48
C ILE A 96 10.10 -1.57 1.79
N VAL A 97 10.95 -0.68 1.30
CA VAL A 97 10.56 0.57 0.66
C VAL A 97 11.32 0.76 -0.65
N GLY A 98 10.67 1.30 -1.65
CA GLY A 98 11.31 1.67 -2.92
C GLY A 98 10.26 2.18 -3.89
N LEU A 99 10.71 2.70 -5.02
CA LEU A 99 9.79 2.99 -6.12
C LEU A 99 8.98 1.74 -6.47
N PRO A 100 7.75 1.88 -6.90
CA PRO A 100 7.03 0.75 -7.48
C PRO A 100 7.88 0.07 -8.56
N ARG A 101 7.72 -1.24 -8.73
CA ARG A 101 8.45 -2.04 -9.76
C ARG A 101 9.95 -2.26 -9.49
N THR A 102 10.39 -2.13 -8.24
CA THR A 102 11.78 -2.38 -7.80
C THR A 102 11.98 -3.76 -7.16
N GLY A 103 11.04 -4.71 -7.37
CA GLY A 103 11.16 -6.08 -6.85
C GLY A 103 10.68 -6.28 -5.41
N THR A 104 10.10 -5.25 -4.79
CA THR A 104 9.64 -5.26 -3.39
C THR A 104 8.66 -6.39 -3.07
N THR A 105 7.71 -6.70 -3.98
CA THR A 105 6.73 -7.79 -3.77
C THR A 105 7.39 -9.17 -3.76
N LEU A 106 8.40 -9.39 -4.63
CA LEU A 106 9.16 -10.64 -4.62
C LEU A 106 9.90 -10.79 -3.28
N LEU A 107 10.60 -9.75 -2.86
CA LEU A 107 11.35 -9.75 -1.60
C LEU A 107 10.43 -9.93 -0.40
N GLN A 108 9.30 -9.20 -0.32
CA GLN A 108 8.32 -9.35 0.75
C GLN A 108 7.81 -10.79 0.85
N ARG A 109 7.36 -11.37 -0.26
CA ARG A 109 6.78 -12.73 -0.25
C ARG A 109 7.81 -13.80 0.03
N LEU A 110 9.06 -13.59 -0.38
CA LEU A 110 10.16 -14.47 -0.05
C LEU A 110 10.46 -14.46 1.46
N LEU A 111 10.54 -13.28 2.07
CA LEU A 111 10.77 -13.15 3.52
C LEU A 111 9.55 -13.61 4.33
N ALA A 112 8.33 -13.43 3.82
CA ALA A 112 7.08 -13.86 4.44
C ALA A 112 6.95 -15.40 4.59
N VAL A 113 7.81 -16.19 3.94
CA VAL A 113 7.92 -17.63 4.15
C VAL A 113 8.35 -17.96 5.60
N ASP A 114 9.07 -17.05 6.25
CA ASP A 114 9.50 -17.23 7.64
C ASP A 114 8.39 -16.80 8.62
N PRO A 115 7.84 -17.72 9.44
CA PRO A 115 6.77 -17.43 10.38
C PRO A 115 7.19 -16.49 11.53
N ARG A 116 8.46 -16.13 11.64
CA ARG A 116 8.92 -15.10 12.58
C ARG A 116 8.52 -13.67 12.16
N PHE A 117 8.05 -13.49 10.92
CA PHE A 117 7.46 -12.25 10.47
C PHE A 117 5.93 -12.32 10.52
N HIS A 118 5.30 -11.33 11.16
CA HIS A 118 3.92 -11.01 10.86
C HIS A 118 3.86 -10.25 9.54
N THR A 119 2.96 -10.65 8.68
CA THR A 119 2.58 -9.90 7.48
C THR A 119 1.07 -9.70 7.47
N ALA A 120 0.58 -8.69 6.78
CA ALA A 120 -0.83 -8.54 6.49
C ALA A 120 -1.14 -9.19 5.13
N ALA A 121 -2.04 -10.17 5.11
CA ALA A 121 -2.56 -10.71 3.85
C ALA A 121 -3.50 -9.67 3.20
N TRP A 122 -3.70 -9.75 1.89
CA TRP A 122 -4.57 -8.83 1.17
C TRP A 122 -5.97 -8.74 1.81
N TRP A 123 -6.56 -9.88 2.20
CA TRP A 123 -7.86 -9.90 2.87
C TRP A 123 -7.85 -9.20 4.24
N GLU A 124 -6.73 -9.24 4.98
CA GLU A 124 -6.58 -8.56 6.27
C GLU A 124 -6.45 -7.04 6.10
N THR A 125 -5.83 -6.59 5.02
CA THR A 125 -5.70 -5.16 4.73
C THR A 125 -7.00 -4.57 4.21
N ARG A 126 -7.75 -5.33 3.42
CA ARG A 126 -9.01 -4.91 2.79
C ARG A 126 -10.19 -4.97 3.75
N TYR A 127 -10.24 -6.02 4.57
CA TYR A 127 -11.30 -6.30 5.55
C TYR A 127 -10.70 -6.54 6.95
N PRO A 128 -10.08 -5.52 7.58
CA PRO A 128 -9.38 -5.70 8.85
C PRO A 128 -10.32 -6.01 10.01
N ALA A 129 -11.58 -5.54 9.95
CA ALA A 129 -12.57 -5.74 10.99
C ALA A 129 -13.51 -6.91 10.69
N PRO A 130 -13.93 -7.70 11.70
CA PRO A 130 -14.93 -8.75 11.52
C PRO A 130 -16.23 -8.20 10.94
N LEU A 131 -16.81 -8.94 10.01
CA LEU A 131 -18.13 -8.64 9.45
C LEU A 131 -19.24 -9.12 10.40
N ALA A 132 -20.46 -8.63 10.19
CA ALA A 132 -21.62 -9.05 11.01
C ALA A 132 -21.79 -10.58 11.01
N GLY A 133 -21.90 -11.16 12.20
CA GLY A 133 -22.03 -12.62 12.39
C GLY A 133 -20.73 -13.41 12.31
N GLU A 134 -19.59 -12.77 12.06
CA GLU A 134 -18.27 -13.41 12.02
C GLU A 134 -17.59 -13.40 13.39
N THR A 135 -16.88 -14.48 13.72
CA THR A 135 -16.05 -14.54 14.92
C THR A 135 -14.60 -14.14 14.61
N LEU A 136 -13.85 -13.76 15.63
CA LEU A 136 -12.41 -13.47 15.48
C LEU A 136 -11.60 -14.72 15.12
N ALA A 137 -12.03 -15.90 15.61
CA ALA A 137 -11.34 -17.17 15.37
C ALA A 137 -11.53 -17.66 13.93
N GLU A 138 -12.68 -17.39 13.33
CA GLU A 138 -13.08 -17.93 12.03
C GLU A 138 -13.42 -16.80 11.04
N PRO A 139 -12.42 -16.21 10.34
CA PRO A 139 -12.62 -15.10 9.41
C PRO A 139 -13.07 -15.57 8.00
N ALA A 140 -13.87 -16.65 7.92
CA ALA A 140 -14.23 -17.28 6.66
C ALA A 140 -15.02 -16.36 5.73
N VAL A 141 -15.89 -15.50 6.28
CA VAL A 141 -16.72 -14.58 5.50
C VAL A 141 -15.87 -13.49 4.86
N ARG A 142 -14.93 -12.90 5.61
CA ARG A 142 -13.99 -11.89 5.09
C ARG A 142 -13.08 -12.47 4.02
N ILE A 143 -12.57 -13.68 4.24
CA ILE A 143 -11.72 -14.39 3.27
C ILE A 143 -12.49 -14.66 1.98
N ALA A 144 -13.68 -15.22 2.06
CA ALA A 144 -14.51 -15.48 0.87
C ALA A 144 -14.86 -14.20 0.10
N ARG A 145 -15.18 -13.11 0.83
CA ARG A 145 -15.44 -11.80 0.22
C ARG A 145 -14.21 -11.26 -0.49
N ALA A 146 -13.04 -11.34 0.14
CA ALA A 146 -11.78 -10.92 -0.44
C ALA A 146 -11.41 -11.72 -1.70
N GLN A 147 -11.59 -13.04 -1.67
CA GLN A 147 -11.35 -13.90 -2.82
C GLN A 147 -12.27 -13.56 -3.98
N ALA A 148 -13.57 -13.31 -3.71
CA ALA A 148 -14.52 -12.88 -4.73
C ALA A 148 -14.17 -11.51 -5.32
N GLU A 149 -13.73 -10.54 -4.50
CA GLU A 149 -13.30 -9.23 -4.97
C GLU A 149 -12.04 -9.34 -5.85
N VAL A 150 -11.05 -10.13 -5.44
CA VAL A 150 -9.83 -10.39 -6.24
C VAL A 150 -10.19 -11.06 -7.56
N ALA A 151 -11.07 -12.06 -7.57
CA ALA A 151 -11.53 -12.70 -8.81
C ALA A 151 -12.19 -11.69 -9.75
N THR A 152 -13.09 -10.84 -9.22
CA THR A 152 -13.74 -9.77 -9.99
C THR A 152 -12.72 -8.78 -10.56
N MET A 153 -11.72 -8.39 -9.80
CA MET A 153 -10.65 -7.49 -10.29
C MET A 153 -9.86 -8.14 -11.43
N ILE A 154 -9.53 -9.42 -11.31
CA ILE A 154 -8.81 -10.17 -12.35
C ILE A 154 -9.66 -10.32 -13.61
N ASP A 155 -10.95 -10.62 -13.48
CA ASP A 155 -11.88 -10.75 -14.60
C ASP A 155 -12.08 -9.41 -15.33
N CYS A 156 -12.18 -8.30 -14.58
CA CYS A 156 -12.32 -6.95 -15.17
C CYS A 156 -11.01 -6.46 -15.82
N ILE A 157 -9.87 -6.82 -15.26
CA ILE A 157 -8.54 -6.33 -15.68
C ILE A 157 -7.54 -7.48 -15.64
N PRO A 158 -7.57 -8.43 -16.57
CA PRO A 158 -6.67 -9.60 -16.56
C PRO A 158 -5.18 -9.23 -16.54
N GLN A 159 -4.81 -8.09 -17.16
CA GLN A 159 -3.43 -7.60 -17.19
C GLN A 159 -2.92 -7.19 -15.81
N ILE A 160 -3.78 -7.04 -14.78
CA ILE A 160 -3.33 -6.69 -13.43
C ILE A 160 -2.34 -7.74 -12.88
N LEU A 161 -2.50 -9.00 -13.24
CA LEU A 161 -1.61 -10.07 -12.80
C LEU A 161 -0.17 -9.95 -13.36
N THR A 162 0.02 -9.26 -14.49
CA THR A 162 1.36 -8.98 -15.04
C THR A 162 2.04 -7.84 -14.29
N ILE A 163 1.24 -6.96 -13.71
CA ILE A 163 1.66 -5.72 -13.04
C ILE A 163 1.83 -5.95 -11.54
N HIS A 164 0.79 -6.46 -10.89
CA HIS A 164 0.76 -6.79 -9.47
C HIS A 164 0.19 -8.20 -9.27
N PRO A 165 0.95 -9.15 -8.72
CA PRO A 165 0.46 -10.51 -8.50
C PRO A 165 -0.55 -10.53 -7.35
N LEU A 166 -1.81 -10.27 -7.68
CA LEU A 166 -2.91 -10.15 -6.73
C LEU A 166 -3.35 -11.53 -6.23
N ASP A 167 -3.42 -11.70 -4.90
CA ASP A 167 -3.89 -12.91 -4.24
C ASP A 167 -4.41 -12.54 -2.84
N ALA A 168 -5.67 -12.89 -2.56
CA ALA A 168 -6.32 -12.56 -1.30
C ALA A 168 -5.63 -13.12 -0.06
N MET A 169 -4.91 -14.24 -0.18
CA MET A 169 -4.31 -14.96 0.94
C MET A 169 -2.83 -14.63 1.16
N LEU A 170 -2.18 -13.99 0.21
CA LEU A 170 -0.76 -13.67 0.30
C LEU A 170 -0.51 -12.30 0.95
N ALA A 171 0.71 -12.15 1.49
CA ALA A 171 1.19 -10.88 2.01
C ALA A 171 1.09 -9.78 0.94
N ASP A 172 0.51 -8.65 1.32
CA ASP A 172 0.34 -7.49 0.45
C ASP A 172 0.68 -6.18 1.19
N GLU A 173 0.40 -5.06 0.56
CA GLU A 173 0.81 -3.74 1.00
C GLU A 173 -0.11 -3.19 2.10
N GLU A 174 0.47 -2.78 3.22
CA GLU A 174 -0.27 -2.18 4.33
C GLU A 174 -0.76 -0.75 4.03
N PHE A 175 -0.48 -0.18 2.86
CA PHE A 175 -1.07 1.12 2.50
C PHE A 175 -2.60 1.08 2.53
N MET A 176 -3.21 -0.07 2.25
CA MET A 176 -4.66 -0.24 2.36
C MET A 176 -5.16 -0.09 3.81
N LEU A 177 -4.34 -0.38 4.83
CA LEU A 177 -4.66 -0.03 6.22
C LEU A 177 -4.57 1.48 6.45
N MET A 178 -3.60 2.16 5.81
CA MET A 178 -3.45 3.62 5.88
C MET A 178 -4.62 4.36 5.22
N GLU A 179 -5.24 3.77 4.20
CA GLU A 179 -6.43 4.33 3.53
C GLU A 179 -7.59 4.61 4.48
N HIS A 180 -7.68 3.89 5.60
CA HIS A 180 -8.70 4.14 6.62
C HIS A 180 -8.55 5.48 7.35
N SER A 181 -7.43 6.17 7.17
CA SER A 181 -7.24 7.55 7.62
C SER A 181 -7.80 8.60 6.66
N PHE A 182 -8.12 8.20 5.42
CA PHE A 182 -8.46 9.07 4.28
C PHE A 182 -7.34 10.05 3.89
N VAL A 183 -6.19 9.98 4.52
CA VAL A 183 -4.95 10.70 4.16
C VAL A 183 -4.02 9.69 3.49
N CYS A 184 -4.25 9.40 2.22
CA CYS A 184 -3.62 8.29 1.51
C CYS A 184 -3.50 8.54 0.00
N ALA A 185 -2.85 7.63 -0.74
CA ALA A 185 -2.64 7.73 -2.18
C ALA A 185 -3.92 7.42 -2.99
N MET A 186 -4.94 8.26 -2.89
CA MET A 186 -6.17 8.15 -3.70
C MET A 186 -5.89 8.32 -5.20
N ASP A 187 -4.83 9.02 -5.54
CA ASP A 187 -4.31 9.15 -6.91
C ASP A 187 -3.94 7.82 -7.58
N SER A 188 -3.82 6.74 -6.81
CA SER A 188 -3.70 5.38 -7.35
C SER A 188 -4.98 4.91 -8.07
N TYR A 189 -6.13 5.48 -7.74
CA TYR A 189 -7.45 5.02 -8.21
C TYR A 189 -8.16 6.02 -9.11
N ALA A 190 -7.84 7.31 -9.00
CA ALA A 190 -8.54 8.37 -9.72
C ALA A 190 -7.68 9.61 -9.92
N ASN A 191 -8.07 10.45 -10.89
CA ASN A 191 -7.50 11.78 -11.08
C ASN A 191 -8.04 12.73 -10.00
N VAL A 192 -7.21 13.09 -9.02
CA VAL A 192 -7.61 13.90 -7.86
C VAL A 192 -6.54 14.96 -7.52
N PRO A 193 -6.20 15.85 -8.46
CA PRO A 193 -5.08 16.77 -8.29
C PRO A 193 -5.23 17.72 -7.11
N ARG A 194 -6.44 18.21 -6.81
CA ARG A 194 -6.70 19.06 -5.65
C ARG A 194 -6.46 18.34 -4.34
N TYR A 195 -6.95 17.10 -4.23
CA TYR A 195 -6.69 16.26 -3.06
C TYR A 195 -5.19 15.94 -2.92
N THR A 196 -4.50 15.61 -4.02
CA THR A 196 -3.05 15.33 -4.02
C THR A 196 -2.23 16.56 -3.61
N ALA A 197 -2.64 17.76 -4.05
CA ALA A 197 -2.01 19.01 -3.63
C ALA A 197 -2.23 19.29 -2.13
N TRP A 198 -3.43 19.07 -1.62
CA TRP A 198 -3.74 19.17 -0.18
C TRP A 198 -2.93 18.15 0.63
N LEU A 199 -2.89 16.89 0.18
CA LEU A 199 -2.16 15.80 0.85
C LEU A 199 -0.66 16.11 1.04
N ALA A 200 -0.04 16.80 0.08
CA ALA A 200 1.38 17.13 0.11
C ALA A 200 1.80 18.02 1.30
N TRP A 201 0.83 18.68 1.96
CA TRP A 201 1.06 19.57 3.11
C TRP A 201 0.59 18.99 4.45
N GLN A 202 0.11 17.74 4.45
CA GLN A 202 -0.42 17.14 5.68
C GLN A 202 0.70 16.58 6.56
N ASP A 203 0.52 16.70 7.88
CA ASP A 203 1.29 15.90 8.84
C ASP A 203 0.82 14.44 8.76
N LEU A 204 1.71 13.55 8.37
CA LEU A 204 1.40 12.12 8.27
C LEU A 204 1.54 11.38 9.60
N THR A 205 1.93 12.05 10.70
CA THR A 205 2.05 11.41 12.02
C THR A 205 0.76 10.72 12.47
N PRO A 206 -0.44 11.32 12.35
CA PRO A 206 -1.69 10.64 12.68
C PRO A 206 -1.96 9.40 11.83
N VAL A 207 -1.57 9.42 10.54
CA VAL A 207 -1.72 8.27 9.62
C VAL A 207 -0.88 7.08 10.07
N TYR A 208 0.39 7.31 10.40
CA TYR A 208 1.29 6.26 10.87
C TYR A 208 0.93 5.77 12.28
N THR A 209 0.43 6.67 13.13
CA THR A 209 -0.12 6.28 14.43
C THR A 209 -1.33 5.37 14.26
N TYR A 210 -2.22 5.70 13.31
CA TYR A 210 -3.37 4.86 12.99
C TYR A 210 -2.94 3.53 12.34
N LEU A 211 -1.95 3.54 11.46
CA LEU A 211 -1.34 2.30 10.93
C LEU A 211 -0.84 1.40 12.09
N LYS A 212 -0.13 1.96 13.08
CA LYS A 212 0.32 1.20 14.25
C LYS A 212 -0.86 0.56 14.99
N ARG A 213 -1.94 1.30 15.20
CA ARG A 213 -3.19 0.77 15.79
C ARG A 213 -3.78 -0.37 14.98
N MET A 214 -3.83 -0.23 13.65
CA MET A 214 -4.34 -1.29 12.76
C MET A 214 -3.47 -2.54 12.83
N LEU A 215 -2.14 -2.42 12.88
CA LEU A 215 -1.23 -3.54 13.06
C LEU A 215 -1.42 -4.22 14.44
N GLN A 216 -1.60 -3.44 15.52
CA GLN A 216 -1.93 -3.95 16.86
C GLN A 216 -3.23 -4.76 16.82
N PHE A 217 -4.26 -4.24 16.17
CA PHE A 217 -5.54 -4.93 16.01
C PHE A 217 -5.41 -6.24 15.22
N LEU A 218 -4.67 -6.24 14.12
CA LEU A 218 -4.41 -7.45 13.34
C LEU A 218 -3.59 -8.47 14.14
N GLN A 219 -2.57 -8.05 14.88
CA GLN A 219 -1.77 -8.96 15.71
C GLN A 219 -2.61 -9.57 16.83
N TRP A 220 -3.46 -8.79 17.48
CA TRP A 220 -4.40 -9.27 18.49
C TRP A 220 -5.39 -10.30 17.91
N GLN A 221 -5.91 -10.10 16.70
CA GLN A 221 -6.74 -11.08 16.00
C GLN A 221 -5.95 -12.35 15.64
N LYS A 222 -4.71 -12.22 15.13
CA LYS A 222 -3.84 -13.36 14.80
C LYS A 222 -3.64 -14.28 16.01
N ALA A 223 -3.38 -13.70 17.17
CA ALA A 223 -3.24 -14.47 18.41
C ALA A 223 -4.53 -15.25 18.77
N ARG A 224 -5.71 -14.66 18.55
CA ARG A 224 -7.02 -15.32 18.79
C ARG A 224 -7.37 -16.40 17.78
N ARG A 225 -6.75 -16.36 16.60
CA ARG A 225 -6.84 -17.44 15.58
C ARG A 225 -5.81 -18.56 15.81
N GLY A 226 -5.00 -18.48 16.85
CA GLY A 226 -3.95 -19.46 17.11
C GLY A 226 -2.74 -19.34 16.15
N VAL A 227 -2.58 -18.21 15.48
CA VAL A 227 -1.39 -17.94 14.67
C VAL A 227 -0.19 -17.83 15.62
N ALA A 228 0.88 -18.57 15.33
CA ALA A 228 2.10 -18.55 16.14
C ALA A 228 2.62 -17.10 16.30
N PRO A 229 3.10 -16.74 17.50
CA PRO A 229 3.69 -15.43 17.71
C PRO A 229 4.89 -15.21 16.78
N ALA A 230 4.89 -14.08 16.08
CA ALA A 230 6.05 -13.65 15.31
C ALA A 230 6.89 -12.66 16.13
N THR A 231 8.18 -12.52 15.77
CA THR A 231 9.08 -11.62 16.48
C THR A 231 8.92 -10.19 16.05
N ARG A 232 8.50 -9.93 14.79
CA ARG A 232 8.34 -8.58 14.25
C ARG A 232 7.43 -8.55 13.02
N TRP A 233 6.96 -7.36 12.66
CA TRP A 233 6.23 -7.12 11.41
C TRP A 233 7.19 -6.94 10.24
N LEU A 234 6.78 -7.50 9.09
CA LEU A 234 7.36 -7.22 7.77
C LEU A 234 6.35 -6.38 6.99
N LEU A 235 6.70 -5.13 6.75
CA LEU A 235 5.89 -4.15 6.04
C LEU A 235 6.47 -3.89 4.65
N LYS A 236 5.62 -3.52 3.69
CA LYS A 236 6.07 -3.17 2.34
C LYS A 236 5.04 -2.30 1.62
N THR A 237 5.37 -1.04 1.40
CA THR A 237 4.66 -0.18 0.46
C THR A 237 5.55 0.95 -0.05
N PRO A 238 5.43 1.37 -1.32
CA PRO A 238 6.14 2.55 -1.83
C PRO A 238 5.68 3.86 -1.14
N GLN A 239 4.48 3.86 -0.53
CA GLN A 239 3.93 5.01 0.18
C GLN A 239 4.87 5.54 1.27
N HIS A 240 5.67 4.70 1.88
CA HIS A 240 6.64 5.11 2.89
C HIS A 240 7.75 6.03 2.37
N LEU A 241 8.02 6.09 1.05
CA LEU A 241 8.97 7.05 0.47
C LEU A 241 8.61 8.49 0.80
N HIS A 242 7.33 8.81 0.96
CA HIS A 242 6.86 10.16 1.27
C HIS A 242 7.15 10.60 2.71
N ALA A 243 7.39 9.65 3.65
CA ALA A 243 7.43 9.95 5.09
C ALA A 243 8.29 8.96 5.89
N LEU A 244 9.49 8.67 5.44
CA LEU A 244 10.44 7.79 6.17
C LEU A 244 10.80 8.32 7.56
N ASP A 245 10.87 9.63 7.73
CA ASP A 245 11.09 10.29 9.01
C ASP A 245 9.95 10.04 9.98
N VAL A 246 8.70 10.16 9.51
CA VAL A 246 7.48 9.89 10.29
C VAL A 246 7.40 8.41 10.64
N LEU A 247 7.64 7.51 9.68
CA LEU A 247 7.73 6.07 9.91
C LEU A 247 8.70 5.76 11.07
N CYS A 248 9.93 6.30 10.98
CA CYS A 248 10.97 6.05 11.97
C CYS A 248 10.71 6.71 13.32
N ARG A 249 9.86 7.73 13.37
CA ARG A 249 9.42 8.38 14.61
C ARG A 249 8.34 7.55 15.32
N VAL A 250 7.37 7.02 14.57
CA VAL A 250 6.28 6.19 15.11
C VAL A 250 6.75 4.78 15.44
N PHE A 251 7.72 4.26 14.68
CA PHE A 251 8.35 2.97 14.89
C PHE A 251 9.85 3.16 15.18
N PRO A 252 10.23 3.47 16.42
CA PRO A 252 11.56 4.00 16.74
C PRO A 252 12.70 3.01 16.49
N ARG A 253 12.43 1.72 16.38
CA ARG A 253 13.40 0.67 16.05
C ARG A 253 13.21 0.07 14.66
N ALA A 254 12.39 0.69 13.81
CA ALA A 254 12.22 0.24 12.43
C ALA A 254 13.55 0.16 11.68
N GLN A 255 13.72 -0.90 10.91
CA GLN A 255 14.82 -1.08 9.97
C GLN A 255 14.26 -1.09 8.55
N VAL A 256 14.90 -0.35 7.64
CA VAL A 256 14.37 -0.08 6.31
C VAL A 256 15.29 -0.71 5.25
N VAL A 257 14.70 -1.55 4.41
CA VAL A 257 15.34 -2.10 3.21
C VAL A 257 14.90 -1.23 2.04
N LEU A 258 15.82 -0.40 1.49
CA LEU A 258 15.58 0.47 0.35
C LEU A 258 15.93 -0.26 -0.94
N THR A 259 14.94 -0.46 -1.80
CA THR A 259 15.15 -1.11 -3.11
C THR A 259 15.33 -0.06 -4.20
N HIS A 260 16.35 -0.26 -5.04
CA HIS A 260 16.77 0.68 -6.09
C HIS A 260 16.64 0.09 -7.49
N ARG A 261 16.08 0.88 -8.40
CA ARG A 261 16.01 0.61 -9.83
C ARG A 261 15.91 1.94 -10.57
N ASP A 262 16.34 1.97 -11.85
CA ASP A 262 16.29 3.19 -12.65
C ASP A 262 14.84 3.71 -12.79
N PRO A 263 14.56 4.97 -12.37
CA PRO A 263 13.26 5.60 -12.54
C PRO A 263 12.78 5.62 -13.99
N ALA A 264 13.68 5.69 -14.97
CA ALA A 264 13.32 5.59 -16.38
C ALA A 264 12.61 4.26 -16.73
N GLN A 265 12.84 3.20 -15.95
CA GLN A 265 12.17 1.91 -16.12
C GLN A 265 10.93 1.75 -15.22
N THR A 266 10.91 2.42 -14.05
CA THR A 266 9.86 2.20 -13.05
C THR A 266 8.69 3.16 -13.20
N ILE A 267 8.95 4.46 -13.48
CA ILE A 267 7.92 5.49 -13.55
C ILE A 267 6.92 5.25 -14.70
N PRO A 268 7.35 4.96 -15.95
CA PRO A 268 6.39 4.67 -17.00
C PRO A 268 5.58 3.39 -16.75
N SER A 269 6.20 2.36 -16.18
CA SER A 269 5.51 1.12 -15.79
C SER A 269 4.47 1.37 -14.70
N MET A 270 4.76 2.28 -13.76
CA MET A 270 3.82 2.66 -12.71
C MET A 270 2.67 3.50 -13.27
N ALA A 271 2.93 4.45 -14.15
CA ALA A 271 1.89 5.22 -14.83
C ALA A 271 0.93 4.30 -15.60
N SER A 272 1.46 3.28 -16.30
CA SER A 272 0.64 2.28 -16.97
C SER A 272 -0.24 1.48 -15.99
N MET A 273 0.28 1.10 -14.84
CA MET A 273 -0.50 0.43 -13.79
C MET A 273 -1.61 1.36 -13.25
N ALA A 274 -1.27 2.59 -12.91
CA ALA A 274 -2.23 3.56 -12.38
C ALA A 274 -3.34 3.85 -13.40
N HIS A 275 -2.99 4.03 -14.68
CA HIS A 275 -3.97 4.19 -15.76
C HIS A 275 -4.94 3.00 -15.82
N THR A 276 -4.42 1.78 -15.69
CA THR A 276 -5.25 0.57 -15.65
C THR A 276 -6.20 0.56 -14.46
N LEU A 277 -5.76 1.02 -13.28
CA LEU A 277 -6.61 1.15 -12.10
C LEU A 277 -7.66 2.26 -12.27
N TRP A 278 -7.30 3.40 -12.88
CA TRP A 278 -8.25 4.48 -13.14
C TRP A 278 -9.39 4.05 -14.07
N GLN A 279 -9.10 3.15 -15.03
CA GLN A 279 -10.12 2.57 -15.93
C GLN A 279 -11.18 1.72 -15.21
N MET A 280 -10.95 1.34 -13.95
CA MET A 280 -12.01 0.72 -13.13
C MET A 280 -13.09 1.72 -12.73
N TYR A 281 -12.73 3.01 -12.62
CA TYR A 281 -13.58 4.06 -12.06
C TYR A 281 -14.02 5.10 -13.10
N ALA A 282 -13.23 5.31 -14.15
CA ALA A 282 -13.52 6.23 -15.23
C ALA A 282 -13.45 5.52 -16.59
N ASP A 283 -14.32 5.88 -17.55
CA ASP A 283 -14.38 5.17 -18.83
C ASP A 283 -13.18 5.49 -19.74
N ASP A 284 -12.67 6.72 -19.68
CA ASP A 284 -11.57 7.19 -20.54
C ASP A 284 -10.63 8.13 -19.77
N PRO A 285 -9.83 7.60 -18.84
CA PRO A 285 -8.89 8.43 -18.08
C PRO A 285 -7.74 8.90 -18.99
N ASP A 286 -7.38 10.19 -18.88
CA ASP A 286 -6.29 10.79 -19.65
C ASP A 286 -4.92 10.21 -19.24
N PRO A 287 -4.22 9.48 -20.12
CA PRO A 287 -2.90 8.92 -19.80
C PRO A 287 -1.83 10.00 -19.56
N LEU A 288 -1.97 11.21 -20.15
CA LEU A 288 -1.04 12.32 -19.90
C LEU A 288 -1.19 12.85 -18.47
N ALA A 289 -2.42 12.97 -17.98
CA ALA A 289 -2.68 13.34 -16.59
C ALA A 289 -2.09 12.31 -15.62
N VAL A 290 -2.27 11.02 -15.89
CA VAL A 290 -1.64 9.93 -15.09
C VAL A 290 -0.13 10.08 -15.07
N GLY A 291 0.51 10.24 -16.24
CA GLY A 291 1.96 10.38 -16.36
C GLY A 291 2.50 11.57 -15.58
N ALA A 292 1.89 12.74 -15.76
CA ALA A 292 2.30 13.97 -15.08
C ALA A 292 2.18 13.85 -13.55
N GLN A 293 1.05 13.34 -13.05
CA GLN A 293 0.78 13.17 -11.61
C GLN A 293 1.79 12.20 -10.96
N TRP A 294 2.01 11.04 -11.57
CA TRP A 294 2.92 10.03 -11.03
C TRP A 294 4.38 10.44 -11.08
N ASN A 295 4.83 11.11 -12.17
CA ASN A 295 6.19 11.63 -12.24
C ASN A 295 6.46 12.64 -11.11
N ALA A 296 5.59 13.63 -10.97
CA ALA A 296 5.72 14.66 -9.94
C ALA A 296 5.64 14.08 -8.52
N GLY A 297 4.70 13.16 -8.29
CA GLY A 297 4.52 12.48 -7.00
C GLY A 297 5.76 11.69 -6.60
N MET A 298 6.29 10.86 -7.50
CA MET A 298 7.45 10.01 -7.21
C MET A 298 8.76 10.81 -7.12
N ALA A 299 8.92 11.89 -7.88
CA ALA A 299 10.06 12.77 -7.74
C ALA A 299 10.09 13.43 -6.34
N ARG A 300 8.94 13.90 -5.84
CA ARG A 300 8.83 14.42 -4.47
C ARG A 300 9.09 13.34 -3.42
N ALA A 301 8.52 12.15 -3.59
CA ALA A 301 8.68 11.03 -2.66
C ALA A 301 10.15 10.61 -2.52
N ILE A 302 10.86 10.48 -3.64
CA ILE A 302 12.31 10.17 -3.64
C ILE A 302 13.10 11.29 -2.96
N GLY A 303 12.79 12.56 -3.25
CA GLY A 303 13.42 13.70 -2.60
C GLY A 303 13.25 13.67 -1.09
N ALA A 304 12.03 13.43 -0.61
CA ALA A 304 11.72 13.29 0.81
C ALA A 304 12.45 12.09 1.44
N ALA A 305 12.45 10.94 0.76
CA ALA A 305 13.14 9.75 1.25
C ALA A 305 14.66 9.93 1.37
N MET A 306 15.30 10.59 0.40
CA MET A 306 16.74 10.90 0.45
C MET A 306 17.05 11.87 1.60
N ALA A 307 16.24 12.91 1.78
CA ALA A 307 16.41 13.87 2.88
C ALA A 307 16.21 13.20 4.26
N ALA A 308 15.20 12.39 4.41
CA ALA A 308 14.96 11.63 5.65
C ALA A 308 16.11 10.68 5.96
N ARG A 309 16.63 9.98 4.94
CA ARG A 309 17.78 9.09 5.09
C ARG A 309 19.03 9.82 5.58
N ASP A 310 19.29 11.02 5.07
CA ASP A 310 20.43 11.82 5.47
C ASP A 310 20.34 12.33 6.91
N ALA A 311 19.12 12.53 7.40
CA ALA A 311 18.83 12.96 8.77
C ALA A 311 18.78 11.82 9.80
N LEU A 312 18.62 10.57 9.34
CA LEU A 312 18.49 9.40 10.22
C LEU A 312 19.79 8.59 10.32
N PRO A 313 19.98 7.81 11.41
CA PRO A 313 21.17 6.97 11.56
C PRO A 313 21.35 5.99 10.39
N ALA A 314 22.53 5.96 9.80
CA ALA A 314 22.84 5.14 8.62
C ALA A 314 22.56 3.64 8.84
N GLY A 315 22.80 3.11 10.05
CA GLY A 315 22.55 1.72 10.41
C GLY A 315 21.07 1.29 10.38
N ARG A 316 20.13 2.23 10.10
CA ARG A 316 18.72 1.90 9.90
C ARG A 316 18.38 1.47 8.48
N PHE A 317 19.30 1.58 7.54
CA PHE A 317 19.05 1.39 6.12
C PHE A 317 19.94 0.32 5.51
N LEU A 318 19.33 -0.57 4.73
CA LEU A 318 20.01 -1.49 3.83
C LEU A 318 19.58 -1.17 2.40
N ASP A 319 20.55 -0.88 1.54
CA ASP A 319 20.31 -0.67 0.10
C ASP A 319 20.35 -2.00 -0.64
N VAL A 320 19.37 -2.25 -1.49
CA VAL A 320 19.24 -3.45 -2.32
C VAL A 320 18.96 -3.04 -3.76
N ARG A 321 19.73 -3.54 -4.70
CA ARG A 321 19.47 -3.29 -6.13
C ARG A 321 18.44 -4.28 -6.67
N PHE A 322 17.63 -3.80 -7.60
CA PHE A 322 16.65 -4.64 -8.29
C PHE A 322 17.31 -5.83 -9.01
N GLU A 323 18.44 -5.57 -9.65
CA GLU A 323 19.21 -6.59 -10.37
C GLU A 323 19.62 -7.74 -9.45
N ASP A 324 20.07 -7.42 -8.22
CA ASP A 324 20.45 -8.42 -7.21
C ASP A 324 19.23 -9.20 -6.73
N THR A 325 18.09 -8.51 -6.49
CA THR A 325 16.85 -9.17 -6.07
C THR A 325 16.36 -10.18 -7.13
N VAL A 326 16.59 -9.91 -8.41
CA VAL A 326 16.15 -10.80 -9.51
C VAL A 326 17.16 -11.92 -9.76
N SER A 327 18.45 -11.62 -9.76
CA SER A 327 19.50 -12.60 -10.10
C SER A 327 19.89 -13.51 -8.93
N ASN A 328 19.84 -12.98 -7.68
CA ASN A 328 20.23 -13.71 -6.48
C ASN A 328 19.29 -13.38 -5.28
N PRO A 329 17.99 -13.71 -5.37
CA PRO A 329 17.02 -13.36 -4.31
C PRO A 329 17.35 -13.99 -2.95
N LEU A 330 17.96 -15.17 -2.90
CA LEU A 330 18.38 -15.79 -1.63
C LEU A 330 19.55 -15.05 -1.00
N GLY A 331 20.54 -14.59 -1.79
CA GLY A 331 21.63 -13.78 -1.27
C GLY A 331 21.14 -12.42 -0.75
N VAL A 332 20.14 -11.82 -1.41
CA VAL A 332 19.47 -10.60 -0.89
C VAL A 332 18.75 -10.90 0.42
N ALA A 333 18.02 -12.03 0.54
CA ALA A 333 17.41 -12.44 1.78
C ALA A 333 18.46 -12.62 2.90
N GLU A 334 19.58 -13.26 2.63
CA GLU A 334 20.71 -13.41 3.58
C GLU A 334 21.22 -12.04 4.08
N ALA A 335 21.40 -11.08 3.17
CA ALA A 335 21.81 -9.72 3.54
C ALA A 335 20.75 -9.02 4.42
N VAL A 336 19.47 -9.19 4.11
CA VAL A 336 18.35 -8.65 4.90
C VAL A 336 18.33 -9.28 6.30
N TYR A 337 18.53 -10.59 6.44
CA TYR A 337 18.60 -11.25 7.75
C TYR A 337 19.78 -10.78 8.58
N ALA A 338 20.96 -10.64 7.97
CA ALA A 338 22.14 -10.10 8.63
C ALA A 338 21.89 -8.67 9.13
N PHE A 339 21.32 -7.83 8.28
CA PHE A 339 20.92 -6.45 8.62
C PHE A 339 19.88 -6.40 9.74
N ALA A 340 18.89 -7.31 9.71
CA ALA A 340 17.84 -7.40 10.73
C ALA A 340 18.35 -7.98 12.06
N GLY A 341 19.59 -8.46 12.13
CA GLY A 341 20.12 -9.15 13.32
C GLY A 341 19.43 -10.49 13.60
N MET A 342 18.86 -11.11 12.57
CA MET A 342 18.13 -12.38 12.70
C MET A 342 18.94 -13.53 12.09
N PRO A 343 19.08 -14.68 12.76
CA PRO A 343 19.77 -15.83 12.17
C PRO A 343 18.91 -16.45 11.05
N LEU A 344 19.52 -16.70 9.88
CA LEU A 344 18.92 -17.46 8.79
C LEU A 344 19.51 -18.88 8.81
N ASP A 345 18.75 -19.83 9.35
CA ASP A 345 19.16 -21.24 9.40
C ASP A 345 18.88 -21.96 8.06
N ALA A 346 19.47 -23.17 7.94
CA ALA A 346 19.35 -24.01 6.73
C ALA A 346 17.88 -24.35 6.39
N ARG A 347 17.04 -24.61 7.40
CA ARG A 347 15.62 -24.96 7.20
C ARG A 347 14.86 -23.80 6.53
N ARG A 348 15.07 -22.57 7.02
CA ARG A 348 14.41 -21.38 6.46
C ARG A 348 14.93 -21.06 5.07
N ARG A 349 16.24 -21.18 4.87
CA ARG A 349 16.85 -21.02 3.55
C ARG A 349 16.28 -22.01 2.54
N THR A 350 16.12 -23.28 2.91
CA THR A 350 15.49 -24.30 2.06
C THR A 350 14.03 -23.93 1.76
N ALA A 351 13.24 -23.54 2.76
CA ALA A 351 11.84 -23.14 2.55
C ALA A 351 11.72 -21.95 1.57
N MET A 352 12.62 -20.98 1.62
CA MET A 352 12.69 -19.87 0.66
C MET A 352 13.07 -20.34 -0.74
N ALA A 353 14.05 -21.27 -0.86
CA ALA A 353 14.43 -21.84 -2.15
C ALA A 353 13.27 -22.62 -2.77
N ASP A 354 12.55 -23.41 -1.99
CA ASP A 354 11.37 -24.16 -2.43
C ASP A 354 10.24 -23.22 -2.87
N TRP A 355 10.04 -22.11 -2.14
CA TRP A 355 9.07 -21.10 -2.53
C TRP A 355 9.45 -20.46 -3.87
N MET A 356 10.72 -20.10 -4.06
CA MET A 356 11.24 -19.54 -5.33
C MET A 356 11.03 -20.51 -6.51
N ALA A 357 11.33 -21.80 -6.32
CA ALA A 357 11.14 -22.80 -7.36
C ALA A 357 9.67 -22.91 -7.82
N ARG A 358 8.72 -22.72 -6.91
CA ARG A 358 7.28 -22.75 -7.22
C ARG A 358 6.75 -21.46 -7.81
N ASN A 359 7.37 -20.30 -7.51
CA ASN A 359 6.88 -18.95 -7.81
C ASN A 359 7.81 -18.14 -8.72
N GLY A 360 8.66 -18.81 -9.50
CA GLY A 360 9.62 -18.18 -10.42
C GLY A 360 8.98 -17.19 -11.40
N ARG A 361 9.74 -16.14 -11.75
CA ARG A 361 9.30 -15.02 -12.62
C ARG A 361 8.92 -15.49 -14.04
N ASP A 362 9.49 -16.58 -14.51
CA ASP A 362 9.28 -17.11 -15.88
C ASP A 362 7.82 -17.49 -16.19
N LYS A 363 6.97 -17.48 -15.16
CA LYS A 363 5.53 -17.74 -15.27
C LYS A 363 4.68 -16.50 -15.58
N ARG A 364 5.28 -15.31 -15.70
CA ARG A 364 4.54 -14.06 -15.92
C ARG A 364 4.86 -13.44 -17.26
N ALA A 365 3.81 -13.03 -18.00
CA ALA A 365 3.98 -12.27 -19.23
C ALA A 365 4.71 -10.93 -18.94
N ALA A 366 5.49 -10.46 -19.93
CA ALA A 366 6.08 -9.13 -19.87
C ALA A 366 4.96 -8.07 -19.94
N HIS A 367 5.05 -7.03 -19.12
CA HIS A 367 4.17 -5.87 -19.23
C HIS A 367 4.73 -4.93 -20.31
N ASP A 368 3.96 -4.74 -21.38
CA ASP A 368 4.32 -3.83 -22.48
C ASP A 368 3.61 -2.47 -22.29
N TYR A 369 4.36 -1.39 -22.43
CA TYR A 369 3.85 -0.02 -22.33
C TYR A 369 4.70 0.96 -23.14
N SER A 370 4.05 1.96 -23.74
CA SER A 370 4.73 3.06 -24.44
C SER A 370 4.95 4.24 -23.48
N ILE A 371 6.19 4.70 -23.35
CA ILE A 371 6.54 5.88 -22.54
C ILE A 371 5.88 7.14 -23.10
N ALA A 372 5.81 7.27 -24.43
CA ALA A 372 5.20 8.43 -25.11
C ALA A 372 3.70 8.54 -24.82
N ARG A 373 2.99 7.41 -24.59
CA ARG A 373 1.57 7.42 -24.25
C ARG A 373 1.27 8.22 -22.98
N PHE A 374 2.21 8.20 -22.03
CA PHE A 374 2.09 8.92 -20.76
C PHE A 374 2.83 10.26 -20.74
N GLY A 375 3.25 10.75 -21.90
CA GLY A 375 3.93 12.03 -22.05
C GLY A 375 5.38 12.04 -21.56
N PHE A 376 6.00 10.88 -21.32
CA PHE A 376 7.38 10.81 -20.87
C PHE A 376 8.38 10.93 -22.01
N THR A 377 9.51 11.52 -21.72
CA THR A 377 10.73 11.45 -22.52
C THR A 377 11.91 11.01 -21.67
N ASP A 378 12.88 10.31 -22.25
CA ASP A 378 14.08 9.90 -21.54
C ASP A 378 14.85 11.09 -20.94
N ALA A 379 14.90 12.22 -21.64
CA ALA A 379 15.55 13.43 -21.16
C ALA A 379 14.85 14.01 -19.92
N GLN A 380 13.52 14.00 -19.88
CA GLN A 380 12.74 14.44 -18.73
C GLN A 380 12.99 13.53 -17.53
N LEU A 381 12.84 12.21 -17.68
CA LEU A 381 13.07 11.26 -16.60
C LEU A 381 14.51 11.31 -16.07
N ALA A 382 15.48 11.47 -16.98
CA ALA A 382 16.89 11.62 -16.58
C ALA A 382 17.13 12.87 -15.73
N ARG A 383 16.49 14.00 -16.07
CA ARG A 383 16.59 15.26 -15.33
C ARG A 383 15.88 15.21 -13.99
N ASP A 384 14.61 14.75 -13.98
CA ASP A 384 13.75 14.79 -12.80
C ASP A 384 14.26 13.86 -11.68
N PHE A 385 14.98 12.79 -12.05
CA PHE A 385 15.58 11.83 -11.11
C PHE A 385 17.12 11.85 -11.07
N ALA A 386 17.76 12.92 -11.55
CA ALA A 386 19.21 13.00 -11.68
C ALA A 386 19.96 12.77 -10.34
N ALA A 387 19.51 13.40 -9.26
CA ALA A 387 20.10 13.26 -7.93
C ALA A 387 20.04 11.83 -7.40
N TYR A 388 18.87 11.17 -7.54
CA TYR A 388 18.67 9.78 -7.15
C TYR A 388 19.57 8.83 -7.95
N ARG A 389 19.61 8.99 -9.28
CA ARG A 389 20.45 8.17 -10.17
C ARG A 389 21.93 8.32 -9.82
N ALA A 390 22.37 9.56 -9.58
CA ALA A 390 23.76 9.85 -9.20
C ALA A 390 24.15 9.20 -7.87
N ARG A 391 23.21 9.08 -6.94
CA ARG A 391 23.46 8.53 -5.60
C ARG A 391 23.41 6.99 -5.56
N HIS A 392 22.40 6.40 -6.21
CA HIS A 392 22.05 4.99 -5.99
C HIS A 392 22.29 4.09 -7.21
N LEU A 393 22.49 4.64 -8.41
CA LEU A 393 22.58 3.87 -9.65
C LEU A 393 23.94 4.02 -10.37
N ARG A 394 24.88 4.76 -9.81
CA ARG A 394 26.24 4.78 -10.38
C ARG A 394 26.79 3.36 -10.35
N ALA A 395 27.29 2.90 -11.51
CA ALA A 395 28.06 1.69 -11.57
C ALA A 395 29.19 1.79 -10.54
N ALA A 396 29.37 0.73 -9.73
CA ALA A 396 30.63 0.53 -9.06
C ALA A 396 31.68 0.49 -10.16
N GLY A 397 32.56 1.52 -10.22
CA GLY A 397 33.65 1.64 -11.17
C GLY A 397 34.66 0.54 -11.00
#